data_d520ab6f120d3f05457b8de383c1b154
#
_entry.id   d520ab6f120d3f05457b8de383c1b154
#
_cell.length_a   1.000
_cell.length_b   1.000
_cell.length_c   1.000
_cell.angle_alpha   90.00
_cell.angle_beta   90.00
_cell.angle_gamma   90.00
#
_symmetry.space_group_name_H-M   'P 1'
#
loop_
_entity.id
_entity.type
_entity.pdbx_description
1 polymer ?
#
loop_
_entity_poly.entity_id
_entity_poly.type
_entity_poly.pdbx_seq_one_letter_code
_entity_poly.pdbx_strand_id
1 'polypeptide(L)'
;MKIDKIFIINLKSRNDRLKNMKLLIENLNIDKNKIEVFEAVVGKELKDNEIINILSISSLDTLYNKSTNHKDIRTKGAIGCYLSHYKIWEKIINENLENVLIFEDDIVSDIDTAEFEDYVNSLPQDYDIGLLSWFSLWFDLLNNPKKNTVINNYWNKYSSINVFGCAAYMVSKKGAEKLVKNAFPICYQVDAYINILNDLEPSFIRYIANQSIFKQNNSKTDIQVDCNECDITEKINAMYNKRYNIETFNMVNNNNNLILLIFIIIITILVVKNK
;
A
#
# COMPACT_ATOMS: atom_id res chain seq x y z
N MET A 1 -19.48 11.66 7.92
CA MET A 1 -18.28 12.57 7.91
C MET A 1 -18.34 13.47 6.68
N LYS A 2 -17.93 14.74 6.77
CA LYS A 2 -17.93 15.64 5.62
C LYS A 2 -16.57 15.59 4.92
N ILE A 3 -16.54 15.21 3.64
CA ILE A 3 -15.33 15.32 2.82
C ILE A 3 -15.14 16.79 2.43
N ASP A 4 -13.96 17.36 2.65
CA ASP A 4 -13.63 18.73 2.28
C ASP A 4 -13.21 18.83 0.80
N LYS A 5 -12.37 17.91 0.36
CA LYS A 5 -11.81 17.88 -0.99
C LYS A 5 -11.61 16.45 -1.49
N ILE A 6 -11.67 16.29 -2.80
CA ILE A 6 -11.40 15.03 -3.49
C ILE A 6 -10.34 15.28 -4.54
N PHE A 7 -9.21 14.60 -4.45
CA PHE A 7 -8.18 14.65 -5.47
C PHE A 7 -8.24 13.42 -6.37
N ILE A 8 -8.13 13.63 -7.67
CA ILE A 8 -7.94 12.58 -8.67
C ILE A 8 -6.56 12.74 -9.26
N ILE A 9 -5.67 11.82 -8.97
CA ILE A 9 -4.32 11.78 -9.53
C ILE A 9 -4.41 11.30 -10.96
N ASN A 10 -4.06 12.13 -11.92
CA ASN A 10 -4.13 11.79 -13.35
C ASN A 10 -2.93 12.35 -14.11
N LEU A 11 -2.31 11.50 -14.93
CA LEU A 11 -1.34 11.97 -15.92
C LEU A 11 -2.06 12.73 -17.03
N LYS A 12 -1.59 13.92 -17.38
CA LYS A 12 -2.17 14.76 -18.45
C LYS A 12 -2.33 14.03 -19.79
N SER A 13 -1.48 13.03 -20.06
CA SER A 13 -1.57 12.16 -21.24
C SER A 13 -2.70 11.12 -21.17
N ARG A 14 -3.28 10.86 -19.99
CA ARG A 14 -4.28 9.80 -19.76
C ARG A 14 -5.71 10.35 -19.69
N ASN A 15 -6.12 11.08 -20.74
CA ASN A 15 -7.50 11.56 -20.87
C ASN A 15 -8.54 10.42 -20.95
N ASP A 16 -8.14 9.23 -21.39
CA ASP A 16 -8.95 8.02 -21.41
C ASP A 16 -9.37 7.64 -19.98
N ARG A 17 -8.41 7.59 -19.04
CA ARG A 17 -8.65 7.27 -17.64
C ARG A 17 -9.47 8.35 -16.95
N LEU A 18 -9.17 9.62 -17.19
CA LEU A 18 -9.94 10.73 -16.61
C LEU A 18 -11.41 10.70 -17.05
N LYS A 19 -11.71 10.26 -18.27
CA LYS A 19 -13.09 10.07 -18.73
C LYS A 19 -13.81 8.99 -17.93
N ASN A 20 -13.15 7.87 -17.64
CA ASN A 20 -13.72 6.78 -16.83
C ASN A 20 -13.97 7.26 -15.39
N MET A 21 -13.04 8.02 -14.81
CA MET A 21 -13.22 8.62 -13.48
C MET A 21 -14.43 9.54 -13.41
N LYS A 22 -14.71 10.33 -14.46
CA LYS A 22 -15.91 11.18 -14.50
C LYS A 22 -17.20 10.36 -14.43
N LEU A 23 -17.25 9.21 -15.09
CA LEU A 23 -18.41 8.30 -15.03
C LEU A 23 -18.56 7.70 -13.62
N LEU A 24 -17.46 7.27 -13.00
CA LEU A 24 -17.48 6.76 -11.62
C LEU A 24 -18.01 7.81 -10.63
N ILE A 25 -17.52 9.05 -10.75
CA ILE A 25 -17.97 10.18 -9.93
C ILE A 25 -19.47 10.44 -10.08
N GLU A 26 -19.98 10.38 -11.31
CA GLU A 26 -21.41 10.55 -11.61
C GLU A 26 -22.23 9.41 -11.00
N ASN A 27 -21.79 8.16 -11.14
CA ASN A 27 -22.47 6.99 -10.59
C ASN A 27 -22.53 7.02 -9.05
N LEU A 28 -21.48 7.53 -8.39
CA LEU A 28 -21.41 7.67 -6.94
C LEU A 28 -22.05 8.98 -6.43
N ASN A 29 -22.64 9.80 -7.32
CA ASN A 29 -23.26 11.09 -6.99
C ASN A 29 -22.35 12.02 -6.16
N ILE A 30 -21.06 12.01 -6.48
CA ILE A 30 -20.05 12.82 -5.77
C ILE A 30 -20.18 14.29 -6.19
N ASP A 31 -20.16 15.19 -5.21
CA ASP A 31 -20.20 16.64 -5.45
C ASP A 31 -18.99 17.12 -6.26
N LYS A 32 -19.23 17.47 -7.52
CA LYS A 32 -18.22 17.92 -8.48
C LYS A 32 -17.47 19.18 -8.02
N ASN A 33 -18.04 20.00 -7.14
CA ASN A 33 -17.40 21.22 -6.63
C ASN A 33 -16.26 20.89 -5.65
N LYS A 34 -16.21 19.69 -5.11
CA LYS A 34 -15.14 19.23 -4.22
C LYS A 34 -13.97 18.57 -4.96
N ILE A 35 -14.11 18.34 -6.26
CA ILE A 35 -13.15 17.56 -7.03
C ILE A 35 -12.07 18.48 -7.61
N GLU A 36 -10.85 18.06 -7.45
CA GLU A 36 -9.69 18.61 -8.13
C GLU A 36 -8.93 17.48 -8.84
N VAL A 37 -8.75 17.64 -10.15
CA VAL A 37 -7.84 16.77 -10.90
C VAL A 37 -6.43 17.26 -10.66
N PHE A 38 -5.66 16.46 -9.93
CA PHE A 38 -4.26 16.73 -9.63
C PHE A 38 -3.38 16.18 -10.76
N GLU A 39 -2.61 17.06 -11.40
CA GLU A 39 -1.68 16.64 -12.45
C GLU A 39 -0.54 15.82 -11.84
N ALA A 40 -0.52 14.52 -12.16
CA ALA A 40 0.46 13.59 -11.64
C ALA A 40 1.88 13.93 -12.08
N VAL A 41 2.85 13.63 -11.22
CA VAL A 41 4.27 13.79 -11.53
C VAL A 41 4.68 12.76 -12.58
N VAL A 42 5.20 13.22 -13.69
CA VAL A 42 5.68 12.36 -14.80
C VAL A 42 7.06 11.82 -14.43
N GLY A 43 7.11 10.61 -13.87
CA GLY A 43 8.33 10.02 -13.34
C GLY A 43 9.48 9.93 -14.36
N LYS A 44 9.16 9.62 -15.63
CA LYS A 44 10.17 9.54 -16.72
C LYS A 44 10.86 10.88 -17.02
N GLU A 45 10.27 12.01 -16.63
CA GLU A 45 10.82 13.35 -16.83
C GLU A 45 11.75 13.78 -15.69
N LEU A 46 11.77 13.04 -14.57
CA LEU A 46 12.67 13.27 -13.47
C LEU A 46 14.13 13.09 -13.90
N LYS A 47 14.96 14.06 -13.56
CA LYS A 47 16.40 14.02 -13.82
C LYS A 47 17.11 13.15 -12.78
N ASP A 48 18.20 12.52 -13.16
CA ASP A 48 18.92 11.61 -12.26
C ASP A 48 19.44 12.31 -10.99
N ASN A 49 19.85 13.57 -11.08
CA ASN A 49 20.25 14.34 -9.90
C ASN A 49 19.09 14.62 -8.92
N GLU A 50 17.87 14.79 -9.42
CA GLU A 50 16.67 14.91 -8.56
C GLU A 50 16.41 13.58 -7.87
N ILE A 51 16.47 12.47 -8.61
CA ILE A 51 16.26 11.11 -8.10
C ILE A 51 17.28 10.77 -7.01
N ILE A 52 18.56 11.02 -7.24
CA ILE A 52 19.63 10.72 -6.27
C ILE A 52 19.41 11.46 -4.95
N ASN A 53 18.87 12.68 -4.99
CA ASN A 53 18.65 13.48 -3.79
C ASN A 53 17.44 13.03 -2.94
N ILE A 54 16.49 12.31 -3.53
CA ILE A 54 15.25 11.94 -2.85
C ILE A 54 15.14 10.45 -2.49
N LEU A 55 15.91 9.58 -3.15
CA LEU A 55 15.91 8.15 -2.85
C LEU A 55 16.91 7.78 -1.76
N SER A 56 16.60 6.74 -1.00
CA SER A 56 17.59 6.06 -0.17
C SER A 56 18.63 5.33 -1.03
N ILE A 57 19.80 5.03 -0.46
CA ILE A 57 20.86 4.28 -1.17
C ILE A 57 20.34 2.92 -1.64
N SER A 58 19.58 2.22 -0.80
CA SER A 58 18.97 0.93 -1.17
C SER A 58 17.98 1.06 -2.32
N SER A 59 17.19 2.14 -2.35
CA SER A 59 16.23 2.36 -3.44
C SER A 59 16.89 2.78 -4.74
N LEU A 60 18.03 3.48 -4.67
CA LEU A 60 18.86 3.72 -5.85
C LEU A 60 19.38 2.41 -6.43
N ASP A 61 19.88 1.52 -5.56
CA ASP A 61 20.35 0.20 -5.97
C ASP A 61 19.23 -0.63 -6.62
N THR A 62 18.04 -0.69 -5.99
CA THR A 62 16.90 -1.44 -6.55
C THR A 62 16.38 -0.87 -7.86
N LEU A 63 16.44 0.46 -8.03
CA LEU A 63 16.05 1.13 -9.28
C LEU A 63 17.00 0.77 -10.43
N TYR A 64 18.32 0.86 -10.21
CA TYR A 64 19.31 0.63 -11.27
C TYR A 64 19.57 -0.86 -11.53
N ASN A 65 19.48 -1.71 -10.50
CA ASN A 65 19.70 -3.15 -10.60
C ASN A 65 18.42 -3.97 -10.85
N LYS A 66 17.28 -3.30 -11.10
CA LYS A 66 15.99 -3.92 -11.45
C LYS A 66 15.53 -4.97 -10.45
N SER A 67 15.36 -4.57 -9.19
CA SER A 67 14.78 -5.44 -8.16
C SER A 67 13.47 -6.08 -8.61
N THR A 68 13.23 -7.31 -8.15
CA THR A 68 11.96 -8.03 -8.39
C THR A 68 10.99 -7.94 -7.21
N ASN A 69 11.39 -7.29 -6.11
CA ASN A 69 10.55 -7.14 -4.93
C ASN A 69 9.49 -6.03 -5.15
N HIS A 70 8.22 -6.35 -4.91
CA HIS A 70 7.09 -5.42 -5.15
C HIS A 70 7.10 -4.16 -4.27
N LYS A 71 7.77 -4.18 -3.13
CA LYS A 71 7.88 -3.00 -2.25
C LYS A 71 8.89 -1.97 -2.76
N ASP A 72 9.84 -2.41 -3.58
CA ASP A 72 10.98 -1.60 -3.99
C ASP A 72 10.62 -0.61 -5.09
N ILE A 73 11.35 0.51 -5.11
CA ILE A 73 11.34 1.45 -6.23
C ILE A 73 12.08 0.82 -7.41
N ARG A 74 11.33 0.44 -8.45
CA ARG A 74 11.87 -0.26 -9.62
C ARG A 74 11.87 0.57 -10.90
N THR A 75 11.10 1.64 -10.91
CA THR A 75 10.94 2.51 -12.08
C THR A 75 10.84 3.98 -11.69
N LYS A 76 11.20 4.86 -12.61
CA LYS A 76 10.94 6.30 -12.46
C LYS A 76 9.44 6.61 -12.34
N GLY A 77 8.57 5.77 -12.94
CA GLY A 77 7.12 5.88 -12.79
C GLY A 77 6.65 5.69 -11.36
N ALA A 78 7.23 4.72 -10.63
CA ALA A 78 6.95 4.51 -9.20
C ALA A 78 7.36 5.71 -8.34
N ILE A 79 8.47 6.38 -8.69
CA ILE A 79 8.88 7.63 -8.04
C ILE A 79 7.87 8.74 -8.33
N GLY A 80 7.42 8.88 -9.59
CA GLY A 80 6.40 9.85 -9.96
C GLY A 80 5.07 9.64 -9.23
N CYS A 81 4.64 8.39 -9.09
CA CYS A 81 3.46 8.02 -8.29
C CYS A 81 3.64 8.45 -6.83
N TYR A 82 4.74 8.07 -6.18
CA TYR A 82 5.06 8.47 -4.82
C TYR A 82 5.02 9.99 -4.62
N LEU A 83 5.69 10.73 -5.51
CA LEU A 83 5.74 12.18 -5.45
C LEU A 83 4.37 12.84 -5.69
N SER A 84 3.50 12.22 -6.48
CA SER A 84 2.14 12.72 -6.70
C SER A 84 1.32 12.66 -5.41
N HIS A 85 1.35 11.54 -4.71
CA HIS A 85 0.72 11.40 -3.40
C HIS A 85 1.33 12.35 -2.36
N TYR A 86 2.66 12.40 -2.29
CA TYR A 86 3.37 13.30 -1.38
C TYR A 86 2.94 14.77 -1.55
N LYS A 87 2.90 15.27 -2.78
CA LYS A 87 2.47 16.65 -3.06
C LYS A 87 1.03 16.93 -2.66
N ILE A 88 0.15 15.92 -2.77
CA ILE A 88 -1.23 16.05 -2.28
C ILE A 88 -1.24 16.12 -0.75
N TRP A 89 -0.45 15.31 -0.04
CA TRP A 89 -0.34 15.41 1.42
C TRP A 89 0.17 16.78 1.87
N GLU A 90 1.18 17.35 1.20
CA GLU A 90 1.61 18.73 1.45
C GLU A 90 0.48 19.74 1.19
N LYS A 91 -0.28 19.56 0.11
CA LYS A 91 -1.41 20.44 -0.22
C LYS A 91 -2.54 20.36 0.82
N ILE A 92 -2.83 19.18 1.35
CA ILE A 92 -3.80 19.00 2.46
C ILE A 92 -3.39 19.84 3.67
N ILE A 93 -2.12 19.81 4.05
CA ILE A 93 -1.59 20.57 5.17
C ILE A 93 -1.68 22.07 4.89
N ASN A 94 -1.20 22.50 3.72
CA ASN A 94 -1.13 23.91 3.34
C ASN A 94 -2.51 24.57 3.19
N GLU A 95 -3.51 23.81 2.69
CA GLU A 95 -4.89 24.29 2.51
C GLU A 95 -5.76 24.04 3.76
N ASN A 96 -5.21 23.45 4.82
CA ASN A 96 -5.91 23.16 6.08
C ASN A 96 -7.17 22.29 5.88
N LEU A 97 -7.06 21.23 5.05
CA LEU A 97 -8.16 20.31 4.76
C LEU A 97 -8.20 19.19 5.80
N GLU A 98 -9.34 18.97 6.45
CA GLU A 98 -9.46 17.99 7.53
C GLU A 98 -9.72 16.56 7.04
N ASN A 99 -10.57 16.39 6.01
CA ASN A 99 -10.98 15.09 5.50
C ASN A 99 -10.91 15.08 3.98
N VAL A 100 -9.93 14.39 3.44
CA VAL A 100 -9.66 14.36 2.00
C VAL A 100 -9.78 12.94 1.47
N LEU A 101 -10.43 12.79 0.31
CA LEU A 101 -10.47 11.56 -0.46
C LEU A 101 -9.51 11.66 -1.63
N ILE A 102 -8.69 10.65 -1.83
CA ILE A 102 -7.73 10.58 -2.92
C ILE A 102 -8.02 9.35 -3.77
N PHE A 103 -8.09 9.56 -5.07
CA PHE A 103 -8.25 8.53 -6.09
C PHE A 103 -7.09 8.55 -7.09
N GLU A 104 -6.59 7.37 -7.46
CA GLU A 104 -5.85 7.18 -8.71
C GLU A 104 -6.83 7.08 -9.88
N ASP A 105 -6.38 7.36 -11.10
CA ASP A 105 -7.23 7.49 -12.28
C ASP A 105 -7.66 6.17 -12.94
N ASP A 106 -7.23 5.04 -12.39
CA ASP A 106 -7.49 3.70 -12.95
C ASP A 106 -8.37 2.82 -12.05
N ILE A 107 -9.15 3.41 -11.17
CA ILE A 107 -10.06 2.68 -10.30
C ILE A 107 -11.42 2.44 -10.95
N VAL A 108 -12.02 1.33 -10.55
CA VAL A 108 -13.41 0.94 -10.84
C VAL A 108 -14.11 0.48 -9.57
N SER A 109 -15.42 0.60 -9.53
CA SER A 109 -16.23 0.13 -8.40
C SER A 109 -17.63 -0.25 -8.88
N ASP A 110 -18.21 -1.25 -8.21
CA ASP A 110 -19.58 -1.72 -8.43
C ASP A 110 -20.53 -1.29 -7.31
N ILE A 111 -20.04 -0.54 -6.30
CA ILE A 111 -20.87 -0.07 -5.18
C ILE A 111 -21.80 1.07 -5.62
N ASP A 112 -22.93 1.19 -4.96
CA ASP A 112 -23.82 2.31 -5.15
C ASP A 112 -23.49 3.51 -4.25
N THR A 113 -24.20 4.62 -4.47
CA THR A 113 -24.01 5.86 -3.71
C THR A 113 -24.23 5.67 -2.20
N ALA A 114 -25.26 4.92 -1.82
CA ALA A 114 -25.61 4.74 -0.40
C ALA A 114 -24.53 3.94 0.33
N GLU A 115 -24.05 2.86 -0.27
CA GLU A 115 -22.96 2.06 0.26
C GLU A 115 -21.66 2.88 0.37
N PHE A 116 -21.33 3.68 -0.64
CA PHE A 116 -20.18 4.58 -0.58
C PHE A 116 -20.29 5.59 0.57
N GLU A 117 -21.46 6.22 0.73
CA GLU A 117 -21.71 7.15 1.83
C GLU A 117 -21.59 6.46 3.20
N ASP A 118 -22.04 5.23 3.33
CA ASP A 118 -21.92 4.44 4.55
C ASP A 118 -20.45 4.21 4.92
N TYR A 119 -19.60 3.84 3.96
CA TYR A 119 -18.16 3.74 4.19
C TYR A 119 -17.56 5.06 4.67
N VAL A 120 -17.85 6.16 3.98
CA VAL A 120 -17.33 7.49 4.34
C VAL A 120 -17.82 7.93 5.72
N ASN A 121 -19.10 7.74 6.03
CA ASN A 121 -19.71 8.22 7.28
C ASN A 121 -19.36 7.39 8.49
N SER A 122 -19.04 6.10 8.30
CA SER A 122 -18.72 5.17 9.38
C SER A 122 -17.22 5.06 9.70
N LEU A 123 -16.35 5.76 8.94
CA LEU A 123 -14.91 5.80 9.24
C LEU A 123 -14.68 6.45 10.62
N PRO A 124 -13.97 5.77 11.56
CA PRO A 124 -13.70 6.32 12.89
C PRO A 124 -13.00 7.67 12.84
N GLN A 125 -13.39 8.59 13.73
CA GLN A 125 -12.93 10.00 13.71
C GLN A 125 -11.43 10.17 14.04
N ASP A 126 -10.82 9.19 14.66
CA ASP A 126 -9.40 9.21 15.05
C ASP A 126 -8.46 8.74 13.95
N TYR A 127 -8.98 8.49 12.74
CA TYR A 127 -8.17 7.97 11.63
C TYR A 127 -7.09 8.95 11.17
N ASP A 128 -5.95 8.42 10.79
CA ASP A 128 -4.96 9.13 9.99
C ASP A 128 -5.14 8.79 8.49
N ILE A 129 -5.41 7.50 8.19
CA ILE A 129 -5.74 7.02 6.85
C ILE A 129 -6.80 5.91 6.90
N GLY A 130 -7.71 5.91 5.92
CA GLY A 130 -8.72 4.87 5.70
C GLY A 130 -8.62 4.34 4.27
N LEU A 131 -8.13 3.10 4.09
CA LEU A 131 -7.97 2.49 2.77
C LEU A 131 -9.30 1.93 2.27
N LEU A 132 -9.76 2.42 1.13
CA LEU A 132 -10.97 1.97 0.41
C LEU A 132 -10.60 1.00 -0.72
N SER A 133 -9.37 1.11 -1.23
CA SER A 133 -8.75 0.18 -2.17
C SER A 133 -7.54 -0.46 -1.52
N TRP A 134 -7.53 -1.78 -1.44
CA TRP A 134 -6.43 -2.51 -0.83
C TRP A 134 -6.41 -3.96 -1.31
N PHE A 135 -5.24 -4.59 -1.18
CA PHE A 135 -5.06 -6.02 -1.35
C PHE A 135 -4.08 -6.56 -0.30
N SER A 136 -4.18 -7.83 0.00
CA SER A 136 -3.26 -8.51 0.91
C SER A 136 -2.54 -9.62 0.18
N LEU A 137 -1.24 -9.70 0.37
CA LEU A 137 -0.43 -10.82 -0.13
C LEU A 137 -0.68 -12.14 0.66
N TRP A 138 -1.41 -12.05 1.79
CA TRP A 138 -1.60 -13.14 2.74
C TRP A 138 -3.07 -13.23 3.12
N PHE A 139 -3.83 -13.97 2.34
CA PHE A 139 -5.27 -14.14 2.57
C PHE A 139 -5.58 -14.68 3.99
N ASP A 140 -4.73 -15.57 4.51
CA ASP A 140 -4.91 -16.17 5.85
C ASP A 140 -4.71 -15.18 7.00
N LEU A 141 -4.04 -14.04 6.77
CA LEU A 141 -3.81 -13.05 7.81
C LEU A 141 -5.01 -12.13 8.04
N LEU A 142 -5.86 -11.92 7.03
CA LEU A 142 -7.11 -11.16 7.17
C LEU A 142 -8.08 -11.88 8.12
N ASN A 143 -8.01 -13.20 8.16
CA ASN A 143 -8.83 -14.04 9.05
C ASN A 143 -8.17 -14.29 10.41
N ASN A 144 -6.97 -13.71 10.67
CA ASN A 144 -6.32 -13.88 11.97
C ASN A 144 -6.88 -12.87 12.99
N PRO A 145 -7.69 -13.32 13.98
CA PRO A 145 -8.35 -12.44 14.94
C PRO A 145 -7.37 -11.66 15.83
N LYS A 146 -6.09 -12.07 15.92
CA LYS A 146 -5.06 -11.36 16.68
C LYS A 146 -4.50 -10.15 15.94
N LYS A 147 -4.71 -10.05 14.63
CA LYS A 147 -4.16 -8.99 13.78
C LYS A 147 -5.22 -8.10 13.15
N ASN A 148 -6.47 -8.55 13.17
CA ASN A 148 -7.60 -7.83 12.62
C ASN A 148 -8.61 -7.53 13.74
N THR A 149 -8.87 -6.25 13.99
CA THR A 149 -9.90 -5.82 14.92
C THR A 149 -11.03 -5.20 14.13
N VAL A 150 -12.19 -5.88 14.13
CA VAL A 150 -13.43 -5.34 13.56
C VAL A 150 -13.86 -4.13 14.38
N ILE A 151 -14.01 -2.99 13.73
CA ILE A 151 -14.42 -1.74 14.37
C ILE A 151 -15.93 -1.53 14.22
N ASN A 152 -16.43 -1.72 13.00
CA ASN A 152 -17.85 -1.69 12.65
C ASN A 152 -18.10 -2.52 11.38
N ASN A 153 -19.31 -2.42 10.81
CA ASN A 153 -19.69 -3.19 9.63
C ASN A 153 -18.87 -2.88 8.37
N TYR A 154 -18.17 -1.76 8.33
CA TYR A 154 -17.46 -1.24 7.15
C TYR A 154 -15.94 -1.19 7.33
N TRP A 155 -15.45 -1.09 8.59
CA TRP A 155 -14.05 -0.81 8.85
C TRP A 155 -13.42 -1.78 9.83
N ASN A 156 -12.19 -2.14 9.51
CA ASN A 156 -11.30 -2.91 10.37
C ASN A 156 -10.05 -2.11 10.71
N LYS A 157 -9.52 -2.30 11.92
CA LYS A 157 -8.16 -1.87 12.27
C LYS A 157 -7.23 -3.06 12.11
N TYR A 158 -6.23 -2.90 11.27
CA TYR A 158 -5.34 -3.99 10.91
C TYR A 158 -3.89 -3.66 11.23
N SER A 159 -3.24 -4.53 12.01
CA SER A 159 -1.86 -4.36 12.48
C SER A 159 -0.84 -5.18 11.69
N SER A 160 -1.07 -5.45 10.41
CA SER A 160 -0.15 -6.20 9.57
C SER A 160 0.53 -5.34 8.52
N ILE A 161 1.81 -5.62 8.28
CA ILE A 161 2.63 -5.02 7.22
C ILE A 161 2.32 -5.55 5.81
N ASN A 162 1.27 -6.33 5.63
CA ASN A 162 0.99 -7.03 4.36
C ASN A 162 -0.30 -6.58 3.67
N VAL A 163 -0.80 -5.40 4.01
CA VAL A 163 -1.93 -4.75 3.34
C VAL A 163 -1.40 -3.62 2.46
N PHE A 164 -1.53 -3.77 1.17
CA PHE A 164 -1.05 -2.84 0.14
C PHE A 164 -2.20 -2.21 -0.63
N GLY A 165 -1.88 -1.27 -1.47
CA GLY A 165 -2.81 -0.53 -2.29
C GLY A 165 -3.16 0.82 -1.68
N CYS A 166 -3.17 1.85 -2.52
CA CYS A 166 -3.56 3.22 -2.17
C CYS A 166 -4.27 3.91 -3.35
N ALA A 167 -4.90 3.11 -4.21
CA ALA A 167 -5.60 3.66 -5.38
C ALA A 167 -6.87 4.45 -5.00
N ALA A 168 -7.43 4.19 -3.80
CA ALA A 168 -8.53 4.95 -3.23
C ALA A 168 -8.43 4.96 -1.70
N TYR A 169 -8.32 6.14 -1.08
CA TYR A 169 -8.24 6.25 0.37
C TYR A 169 -8.67 7.61 0.90
N MET A 170 -9.16 7.60 2.13
CA MET A 170 -9.37 8.79 2.94
C MET A 170 -8.10 9.12 3.73
N VAL A 171 -7.77 10.39 3.87
CA VAL A 171 -6.66 10.86 4.70
C VAL A 171 -7.08 12.09 5.48
N SER A 172 -6.77 12.11 6.77
CA SER A 172 -6.95 13.29 7.62
C SER A 172 -5.76 14.24 7.48
N LYS A 173 -5.94 15.53 7.83
CA LYS A 173 -4.83 16.46 7.92
C LYS A 173 -3.71 15.95 8.82
N LYS A 174 -4.05 15.45 10.00
CA LYS A 174 -3.11 14.83 10.94
C LYS A 174 -2.38 13.64 10.32
N GLY A 175 -3.08 12.82 9.54
CA GLY A 175 -2.48 11.71 8.78
C GLY A 175 -1.51 12.21 7.72
N ALA A 176 -1.88 13.26 6.98
CA ALA A 176 -1.01 13.89 5.98
C ALA A 176 0.27 14.46 6.61
N GLU A 177 0.18 15.09 7.79
CA GLU A 177 1.34 15.60 8.55
C GLU A 177 2.33 14.47 8.91
N LYS A 178 1.82 13.32 9.35
CA LYS A 178 2.66 12.14 9.67
C LYS A 178 3.27 11.53 8.41
N LEU A 179 2.51 11.45 7.31
CA LEU A 179 2.99 10.97 6.01
C LEU A 179 4.11 11.87 5.48
N VAL A 180 3.94 13.19 5.49
CA VAL A 180 4.96 14.14 5.02
C VAL A 180 6.22 14.08 5.88
N LYS A 181 6.08 14.02 7.19
CA LYS A 181 7.21 13.99 8.15
C LYS A 181 8.20 12.86 7.88
N ASN A 182 7.71 11.70 7.44
CA ASN A 182 8.51 10.48 7.27
C ASN A 182 8.76 10.12 5.80
N ALA A 183 8.36 10.99 4.85
CA ALA A 183 8.35 10.67 3.42
C ALA A 183 9.74 10.49 2.78
N PHE A 184 10.77 11.11 3.33
CA PHE A 184 12.11 11.11 2.74
C PHE A 184 13.18 10.61 3.72
N PRO A 185 14.24 9.95 3.19
CA PRO A 185 14.40 9.55 1.79
C PRO A 185 13.39 8.48 1.38
N ILE A 186 12.99 8.45 0.11
CA ILE A 186 12.06 7.44 -0.42
C ILE A 186 12.74 6.07 -0.38
N CYS A 187 12.16 5.14 0.37
CA CYS A 187 12.68 3.78 0.54
C CYS A 187 11.86 2.73 -0.22
N TYR A 188 10.58 2.99 -0.45
CA TYR A 188 9.63 2.02 -0.98
C TYR A 188 8.61 2.69 -1.90
N GLN A 189 7.85 1.90 -2.65
CA GLN A 189 6.66 2.39 -3.33
C GLN A 189 5.66 2.97 -2.34
N VAL A 190 4.77 3.86 -2.79
CA VAL A 190 3.90 4.65 -1.91
C VAL A 190 2.99 3.81 -1.01
N ASP A 191 2.42 2.73 -1.53
CA ASP A 191 1.57 1.82 -0.77
C ASP A 191 2.36 1.01 0.27
N ALA A 192 3.56 0.57 -0.08
CA ALA A 192 4.48 -0.08 0.85
C ALA A 192 4.98 0.90 1.92
N TYR A 193 5.22 2.18 1.58
CA TYR A 193 5.56 3.23 2.52
C TYR A 193 4.43 3.45 3.55
N ILE A 194 3.19 3.63 3.10
CA ILE A 194 2.01 3.79 3.99
C ILE A 194 1.88 2.58 4.92
N ASN A 195 2.13 1.39 4.41
CA ASN A 195 2.06 0.16 5.17
C ASN A 195 3.14 0.05 6.25
N ILE A 196 4.38 0.41 5.92
CA ILE A 196 5.52 0.39 6.83
C ILE A 196 5.42 1.50 7.88
N LEU A 197 4.89 2.67 7.51
CA LEU A 197 4.72 3.79 8.45
C LEU A 197 3.86 3.40 9.66
N ASN A 198 2.89 2.52 9.49
CA ASN A 198 2.10 2.00 10.61
C ASN A 198 2.94 1.27 11.67
N ASP A 199 4.09 0.74 11.30
CA ASP A 199 5.02 0.09 12.23
C ASP A 199 6.09 1.06 12.76
N LEU A 200 6.48 2.06 11.97
CA LEU A 200 7.49 3.05 12.33
C LEU A 200 6.95 4.17 13.22
N GLU A 201 5.69 4.52 13.06
CA GLU A 201 5.01 5.58 13.81
C GLU A 201 3.80 4.98 14.56
N PRO A 202 3.97 4.52 15.81
CA PRO A 202 2.90 3.85 16.57
C PRO A 202 1.64 4.70 16.74
N SER A 203 1.74 6.01 16.60
CA SER A 203 0.60 6.93 16.64
C SER A 203 -0.16 7.02 15.33
N PHE A 204 0.35 6.39 14.24
CA PHE A 204 -0.31 6.40 12.93
C PHE A 204 -1.48 5.41 12.91
N ILE A 205 -2.69 5.94 12.83
CA ILE A 205 -3.93 5.14 12.89
C ILE A 205 -4.44 4.86 11.49
N ARG A 206 -4.33 3.58 11.10
CA ARG A 206 -4.78 3.08 9.80
C ARG A 206 -6.01 2.19 9.96
N TYR A 207 -7.05 2.52 9.22
CA TYR A 207 -8.20 1.67 9.01
C TYR A 207 -8.21 1.14 7.57
N ILE A 208 -8.79 -0.04 7.39
CA ILE A 208 -9.05 -0.63 6.07
C ILE A 208 -10.54 -0.94 5.96
N ALA A 209 -11.12 -0.71 4.81
CA ALA A 209 -12.47 -1.15 4.52
C ALA A 209 -12.56 -2.68 4.68
N ASN A 210 -13.67 -3.20 5.18
CA ASN A 210 -13.86 -4.65 5.39
C ASN A 210 -13.73 -5.45 4.09
N GLN A 211 -13.99 -4.79 2.95
CA GLN A 211 -13.70 -5.27 1.59
C GLN A 211 -13.12 -4.13 0.75
N SER A 212 -12.30 -4.45 -0.24
CA SER A 212 -11.78 -3.46 -1.19
C SER A 212 -12.90 -3.05 -2.14
N ILE A 213 -13.49 -1.87 -1.88
CA ILE A 213 -14.65 -1.36 -2.65
C ILE A 213 -14.25 -0.66 -3.95
N PHE A 214 -12.99 -0.29 -4.09
CA PHE A 214 -12.40 0.18 -5.33
C PHE A 214 -11.28 -0.77 -5.75
N LYS A 215 -11.23 -1.09 -7.04
CA LYS A 215 -10.23 -1.97 -7.64
C LYS A 215 -9.54 -1.23 -8.77
N GLN A 216 -8.26 -1.47 -8.98
CA GLN A 216 -7.59 -0.99 -10.19
C GLN A 216 -8.09 -1.78 -11.40
N ASN A 217 -8.38 -1.07 -12.49
CA ASN A 217 -8.72 -1.74 -13.74
C ASN A 217 -7.44 -2.32 -14.39
N ASN A 218 -7.62 -3.30 -15.29
CA ASN A 218 -6.51 -3.95 -16.00
C ASN A 218 -5.97 -3.07 -17.15
N SER A 219 -6.02 -1.75 -17.04
CA SER A 219 -5.45 -0.86 -18.05
C SER A 219 -3.92 -0.89 -18.03
N LYS A 220 -3.30 -0.55 -19.16
CA LYS A 220 -1.84 -0.44 -19.24
C LYS A 220 -1.30 0.45 -18.15
N THR A 221 -0.38 -0.08 -17.33
CA THR A 221 0.25 0.67 -16.25
C THR A 221 1.30 1.64 -16.78
N ASP A 222 1.35 2.85 -16.20
CA ASP A 222 2.38 3.86 -16.48
C ASP A 222 3.50 3.83 -15.41
N ILE A 223 3.32 3.00 -14.38
CA ILE A 223 4.24 2.89 -13.24
C ILE A 223 5.25 1.77 -13.46
N GLN A 224 4.84 0.66 -14.10
CA GLN A 224 5.66 -0.54 -14.29
C GLN A 224 5.71 -0.89 -15.78
N VAL A 225 6.75 -0.45 -16.48
CA VAL A 225 6.88 -0.61 -17.94
C VAL A 225 7.00 -2.07 -18.39
N ASP A 226 7.47 -2.97 -17.53
CA ASP A 226 7.75 -4.36 -17.85
C ASP A 226 6.76 -5.37 -17.22
N CYS A 227 5.68 -4.90 -16.63
CA CYS A 227 4.69 -5.80 -16.05
C CYS A 227 3.64 -6.22 -17.10
N ASN A 228 4.08 -6.88 -18.16
CA ASN A 228 3.19 -7.49 -19.17
C ASN A 228 2.34 -8.63 -18.59
N GLU A 229 2.51 -8.96 -17.31
CA GLU A 229 1.93 -10.15 -16.71
C GLU A 229 1.57 -9.94 -15.22
N CYS A 230 1.19 -8.71 -14.85
CA CYS A 230 0.62 -8.53 -13.53
C CYS A 230 -0.82 -9.01 -13.48
N ASP A 231 -1.03 -10.29 -13.72
CA ASP A 231 -2.03 -11.01 -12.95
C ASP A 231 -1.46 -11.18 -11.54
N ILE A 232 -1.58 -10.09 -10.80
CA ILE A 232 -0.94 -9.90 -9.49
C ILE A 232 -1.35 -11.02 -8.54
N THR A 233 -2.57 -11.55 -8.65
CA THR A 233 -3.13 -12.51 -7.72
C THR A 233 -2.53 -13.91 -7.89
N GLU A 234 -2.45 -14.44 -9.09
CA GLU A 234 -1.94 -15.80 -9.31
C GLU A 234 -0.41 -15.86 -9.21
N LYS A 235 0.28 -14.88 -9.76
CA LYS A 235 1.74 -14.83 -9.76
C LYS A 235 2.32 -14.53 -8.38
N ILE A 236 1.70 -13.64 -7.61
CA ILE A 236 2.06 -13.36 -6.23
C ILE A 236 1.75 -14.57 -5.34
N ASN A 237 0.62 -15.23 -5.49
CA ASN A 237 0.31 -16.46 -4.79
C ASN A 237 1.29 -17.59 -5.16
N ALA A 238 1.70 -17.70 -6.42
CA ALA A 238 2.70 -18.68 -6.84
C ALA A 238 4.10 -18.38 -6.29
N MET A 239 4.53 -17.12 -6.30
CA MET A 239 5.80 -16.69 -5.69
C MET A 239 5.77 -16.84 -4.16
N TYR A 240 4.65 -16.51 -3.55
CA TYR A 240 4.42 -16.69 -2.13
C TYR A 240 4.48 -18.15 -1.72
N ASN A 241 3.72 -19.01 -2.37
CA ASN A 241 3.73 -20.44 -2.11
C ASN A 241 5.11 -21.04 -2.29
N LYS A 242 5.85 -20.61 -3.32
CA LYS A 242 7.23 -21.02 -3.55
C LYS A 242 8.17 -20.56 -2.44
N ARG A 243 8.06 -19.31 -1.97
CA ARG A 243 8.88 -18.76 -0.89
C ARG A 243 8.53 -19.38 0.47
N TYR A 244 7.27 -19.52 0.74
CA TYR A 244 6.78 -20.17 1.97
C TYR A 244 7.19 -21.63 2.04
N ASN A 245 7.09 -22.38 0.96
CA ASN A 245 7.56 -23.78 0.88
C ASN A 245 9.09 -23.89 1.06
N ILE A 246 9.85 -22.92 0.57
CA ILE A 246 11.32 -22.89 0.78
C ILE A 246 11.65 -22.50 2.23
N GLU A 247 10.97 -21.52 2.80
CA GLU A 247 11.22 -21.08 4.19
C GLU A 247 10.76 -22.14 5.21
N THR A 248 9.61 -22.79 5.01
CA THR A 248 9.18 -23.92 5.86
C THR A 248 10.10 -25.11 5.71
N PHE A 249 10.57 -25.43 4.51
CA PHE A 249 11.53 -26.50 4.30
C PHE A 249 12.87 -26.21 4.99
N ASN A 250 13.35 -24.98 4.91
CA ASN A 250 14.59 -24.56 5.60
C ASN A 250 14.43 -24.54 7.13
N MET A 251 13.28 -24.11 7.65
CA MET A 251 13.02 -24.16 9.10
C MET A 251 12.90 -25.60 9.62
N VAL A 252 12.24 -26.48 8.88
CA VAL A 252 12.13 -27.91 9.24
C VAL A 252 13.51 -28.57 9.21
N ASN A 253 14.33 -28.31 8.20
CA ASN A 253 15.68 -28.85 8.13
C ASN A 253 16.60 -28.29 9.23
N ASN A 254 16.50 -26.99 9.56
CA ASN A 254 17.26 -26.39 10.66
C ASN A 254 16.82 -26.94 12.01
N ASN A 255 15.52 -27.16 12.23
CA ASN A 255 15.03 -27.79 13.46
C ASN A 255 15.46 -29.25 13.57
N ASN A 256 15.45 -30.00 12.47
CA ASN A 256 15.94 -31.37 12.47
C ASN A 256 17.44 -31.45 12.76
N ASN A 257 18.22 -30.53 12.21
CA ASN A 257 19.66 -30.43 12.52
C ASN A 257 19.92 -30.03 13.98
N LEU A 258 19.12 -29.16 14.56
CA LEU A 258 19.20 -28.77 15.96
C LEU A 258 18.84 -29.92 16.89
N ILE A 259 17.76 -30.67 16.56
CA ILE A 259 17.35 -31.86 17.30
C ILE A 259 18.45 -32.93 17.25
N LEU A 260 19.02 -33.18 16.07
CA LEU A 260 20.15 -34.12 15.91
C LEU A 260 21.37 -33.70 16.73
N LEU A 261 21.69 -32.42 16.76
CA LEU A 261 22.77 -31.87 17.56
C LEU A 261 22.56 -32.08 19.07
N ILE A 262 21.31 -31.85 19.54
CA ILE A 262 20.94 -32.07 20.94
C ILE A 262 21.04 -33.55 21.29
N PHE A 263 20.59 -34.46 20.41
CA PHE A 263 20.74 -35.91 20.60
C PHE A 263 22.19 -36.35 20.71
N ILE A 264 23.08 -35.82 19.84
CA ILE A 264 24.52 -36.11 19.88
C ILE A 264 25.12 -35.63 21.21
N ILE A 265 24.76 -34.43 21.67
CA ILE A 265 25.27 -33.90 22.95
C ILE A 265 24.82 -34.76 24.13
N ILE A 266 23.54 -35.17 24.16
CA ILE A 266 23.00 -36.02 25.23
C ILE A 266 23.70 -37.38 25.24
N ILE A 267 23.91 -38.03 24.10
CA ILE A 267 24.61 -39.30 23.99
C ILE A 267 26.07 -39.14 24.49
N THR A 268 26.73 -38.05 24.10
CA THR A 268 28.12 -37.79 24.54
C THR A 268 28.22 -37.64 26.06
N ILE A 269 27.28 -36.90 26.68
CA ILE A 269 27.19 -36.72 28.13
C ILE A 269 26.95 -38.06 28.84
N LEU A 270 26.08 -38.91 28.31
CA LEU A 270 25.76 -40.21 28.89
C LEU A 270 26.97 -41.17 28.80
N VAL A 271 27.72 -41.13 27.70
CA VAL A 271 28.94 -41.98 27.53
C VAL A 271 30.06 -41.53 28.46
N VAL A 272 30.21 -40.22 28.67
CA VAL A 272 31.25 -39.68 29.57
C VAL A 272 30.93 -39.94 31.05
N LYS A 273 29.66 -39.98 31.46
CA LYS A 273 29.23 -40.26 32.83
C LYS A 273 29.35 -41.76 33.21
N ASN A 274 29.42 -42.63 32.22
CA ASN A 274 29.54 -44.09 32.44
C ASN A 274 30.98 -44.64 32.29
N LYS A 275 31.96 -43.76 32.19
CA LYS A 275 33.37 -44.04 32.34
C LYS A 275 33.89 -43.44 33.64
#